data_d310254f2d4f23d416d2a8169ea60f3b
#
_entry.id   d310254f2d4f23d416d2a8169ea60f3b
#
_cell.length_a   1.000
_cell.length_b   1.000
_cell.length_c   1.000
_cell.angle_alpha   90.00
_cell.angle_beta   90.00
_cell.angle_gamma   90.00
#
_symmetry.space_group_name_H-M   'P 1'
#
loop_
_entity.id
_entity.type
_entity.pdbx_description
1 polymer ?
#
loop_
_entity_poly.entity_id
_entity_poly.type
_entity_poly.pdbx_seq_one_letter_code
_entity_poly.pdbx_strand_id
1 'polypeptide(L)'
;MNFAYQFPAVRGVQAGREYYISMVPLKLLSKLFPSDDEIVAPEYRAQRKINEARIPKIKKYILENRNNYVFSALSASIDGEFSFVSNDNADIGVLHVDMDSVFLINDGQHRKAAIEAAMQEDESLGKETISIVFFGDNGLERSQQMLPILISTL
;
A
#
# COMPACT_ATOMS: atom_id res chain seq x y z
N MET A 1 8.94 18.72 16.72
CA MET A 1 8.29 18.85 15.41
C MET A 1 8.04 17.45 14.85
N ASN A 2 6.78 17.12 14.62
CA ASN A 2 6.44 15.81 14.08
C ASN A 2 6.39 15.86 12.56
N PHE A 3 7.18 15.00 11.92
CA PHE A 3 7.14 14.86 10.47
C PHE A 3 6.03 13.91 10.08
N ALA A 4 5.36 14.22 9.01
CA ALA A 4 4.25 13.41 8.52
C ALA A 4 4.30 13.27 7.00
N TYR A 5 3.86 12.10 6.51
CA TYR A 5 3.52 11.97 5.10
C TYR A 5 2.21 12.72 4.86
N GLN A 6 2.10 13.35 3.70
CA GLN A 6 0.88 14.04 3.31
C GLN A 6 0.42 13.48 1.96
N PHE A 7 -0.74 12.85 1.97
CA PHE A 7 -1.30 12.26 0.75
C PHE A 7 -2.63 12.93 0.42
N PRO A 8 -2.78 13.49 -0.78
CA PRO A 8 -4.11 13.88 -1.25
C PRO A 8 -5.00 12.63 -1.24
N ALA A 9 -6.17 12.74 -0.65
CA ALA A 9 -6.98 11.54 -0.44
C ALA A 9 -8.47 11.83 -0.52
N VAL A 10 -9.22 10.76 -0.80
CA VAL A 10 -10.68 10.76 -0.73
C VAL A 10 -11.06 9.80 0.40
N ARG A 11 -11.94 10.27 1.28
CA ARG A 11 -12.39 9.52 2.44
C ARG A 11 -13.68 8.77 2.14
N GLY A 12 -13.75 7.53 2.60
CA GLY A 12 -14.97 6.73 2.55
C GLY A 12 -15.24 6.07 3.89
N VAL A 13 -16.28 5.27 3.96
CA VAL A 13 -16.68 4.55 5.18
C VAL A 13 -17.02 3.11 4.83
N GLN A 14 -16.46 2.17 5.58
CA GLN A 14 -16.81 0.75 5.52
C GLN A 14 -16.93 0.24 6.95
N ALA A 15 -17.99 -0.49 7.23
CA ALA A 15 -18.27 -1.05 8.56
C ALA A 15 -18.23 0.03 9.67
N GLY A 16 -18.71 1.23 9.35
CA GLY A 16 -18.73 2.35 10.30
C GLY A 16 -17.36 2.99 10.53
N ARG A 17 -16.34 2.58 9.80
CA ARG A 17 -14.98 3.12 9.96
C ARG A 17 -14.55 3.86 8.70
N GLU A 18 -13.83 4.94 8.89
CA GLU A 18 -13.27 5.71 7.79
C GLU A 18 -12.11 4.96 7.14
N TYR A 19 -12.00 5.09 5.83
CA TYR A 19 -10.84 4.65 5.08
C TYR A 19 -10.57 5.65 3.97
N TYR A 20 -9.41 5.56 3.32
CA TYR A 20 -8.94 6.61 2.44
C TYR A 20 -8.29 6.01 1.20
N ILE A 21 -8.51 6.65 0.04
CA ILE A 21 -7.84 6.28 -1.19
C ILE A 21 -6.93 7.42 -1.62
N SER A 22 -5.69 7.11 -1.93
CA SER A 22 -4.72 8.10 -2.39
C SER A 22 -3.93 7.59 -3.57
N MET A 23 -3.46 8.51 -4.43
CA MET A 23 -2.52 8.21 -5.48
C MET A 23 -1.11 8.42 -4.95
N VAL A 24 -0.30 7.38 -4.92
CA VAL A 24 1.03 7.41 -4.32
C VAL A 24 2.08 7.18 -5.40
N PRO A 25 3.11 8.05 -5.50
CA PRO A 25 4.19 7.83 -6.45
C PRO A 25 4.86 6.48 -6.21
N LEU A 26 5.14 5.76 -7.29
CA LEU A 26 5.73 4.43 -7.20
C LEU A 26 7.07 4.45 -6.48
N LYS A 27 7.84 5.54 -6.62
CA LYS A 27 9.13 5.66 -5.95
C LYS A 27 9.05 5.64 -4.42
N LEU A 28 7.87 5.87 -3.84
CA LEU A 28 7.70 5.85 -2.38
C LEU A 28 7.39 4.46 -1.82
N LEU A 29 7.09 3.48 -2.67
CA LEU A 29 6.64 2.16 -2.20
C LEU A 29 7.64 1.47 -1.28
N SER A 30 8.93 1.51 -1.64
CA SER A 30 9.97 0.89 -0.82
C SER A 30 10.13 1.55 0.54
N LYS A 31 9.90 2.87 0.60
CA LYS A 31 10.01 3.63 1.84
C LYS A 31 8.82 3.40 2.75
N LEU A 32 7.61 3.33 2.17
CA LEU A 32 6.39 3.14 2.95
C LEU A 32 6.26 1.71 3.46
N PHE A 33 6.65 0.73 2.65
CA PHE A 33 6.41 -0.67 2.94
C PHE A 33 7.73 -1.43 3.10
N PRO A 34 8.26 -1.50 4.33
CA PRO A 34 9.47 -2.29 4.59
C PRO A 34 9.19 -3.79 4.48
N SER A 35 10.24 -4.59 4.65
CA SER A 35 10.10 -6.05 4.59
C SER A 35 9.10 -6.57 5.63
N ASP A 36 8.22 -7.48 5.21
CA ASP A 36 7.24 -8.11 6.10
C ASP A 36 7.91 -8.86 7.25
N ASP A 37 9.15 -9.31 7.07
CA ASP A 37 9.88 -10.05 8.11
C ASP A 37 10.11 -9.23 9.37
N GLU A 38 10.09 -7.92 9.27
CA GLU A 38 10.32 -7.02 10.40
C GLU A 38 9.05 -6.66 11.14
N ILE A 39 7.87 -6.90 10.55
CA ILE A 39 6.61 -6.37 11.03
C ILE A 39 5.64 -7.47 11.46
N VAL A 40 5.55 -8.53 10.68
CA VAL A 40 4.51 -9.56 10.82
C VAL A 40 5.01 -10.72 11.66
N ALA A 41 4.17 -11.20 12.59
CA ALA A 41 4.50 -12.38 13.40
C ALA A 41 4.78 -13.58 12.50
N PRO A 42 5.68 -14.51 12.90
CA PRO A 42 6.10 -15.62 12.05
C PRO A 42 4.96 -16.46 11.48
N GLU A 43 3.90 -16.70 12.25
CA GLU A 43 2.75 -17.47 11.80
C GLU A 43 2.00 -16.79 10.65
N TYR A 44 2.02 -15.47 10.60
CA TYR A 44 1.38 -14.69 9.53
C TYR A 44 2.28 -14.50 8.33
N ARG A 45 3.60 -14.49 8.53
CA ARG A 45 4.56 -14.39 7.42
C ARG A 45 4.42 -15.57 6.45
N ALA A 46 4.15 -16.75 6.97
CA ALA A 46 3.95 -17.94 6.13
C ALA A 46 2.75 -17.77 5.20
N GLN A 47 1.69 -17.12 5.68
CA GLN A 47 0.50 -16.86 4.89
C GLN A 47 0.69 -15.73 3.88
N ARG A 48 1.59 -14.80 4.16
CA ARG A 48 1.87 -13.65 3.32
C ARG A 48 3.04 -13.89 2.37
N LYS A 49 3.62 -15.07 2.38
CA LYS A 49 4.79 -15.37 1.58
C LYS A 49 4.53 -15.09 0.11
N ILE A 50 5.42 -14.30 -0.48
CA ILE A 50 5.35 -13.94 -1.89
C ILE A 50 5.71 -15.17 -2.73
N ASN A 51 4.88 -15.45 -3.74
CA ASN A 51 5.24 -16.41 -4.77
C ASN A 51 6.21 -15.72 -5.72
N GLU A 52 7.51 -15.92 -5.50
CA GLU A 52 8.55 -15.23 -6.24
C GLU A 52 8.49 -15.46 -7.74
N ALA A 53 7.92 -16.58 -8.18
CA ALA A 53 7.79 -16.87 -9.61
C ALA A 53 6.86 -15.89 -10.33
N ARG A 54 5.96 -15.22 -9.61
CA ARG A 54 5.05 -14.24 -10.20
C ARG A 54 5.71 -12.89 -10.45
N ILE A 55 6.75 -12.57 -9.68
CA ILE A 55 7.40 -11.25 -9.77
C ILE A 55 7.99 -10.98 -11.15
N PRO A 56 8.79 -11.88 -11.76
CA PRO A 56 9.31 -11.64 -13.09
C PRO A 56 8.24 -11.47 -14.15
N LYS A 57 7.12 -12.18 -14.01
CA LYS A 57 6.01 -12.09 -14.96
C LYS A 57 5.34 -10.72 -14.91
N ILE A 58 5.10 -10.19 -13.72
CA ILE A 58 4.50 -8.88 -13.54
C ILE A 58 5.47 -7.79 -13.98
N LYS A 59 6.75 -7.94 -13.62
CA LYS A 59 7.80 -7.02 -14.06
C LYS A 59 7.86 -6.93 -15.59
N LYS A 60 7.84 -8.07 -16.26
CA LYS A 60 7.83 -8.14 -17.71
C LYS A 60 6.60 -7.45 -18.28
N TYR A 61 5.43 -7.66 -17.68
CA TYR A 61 4.20 -7.00 -18.09
C TYR A 61 4.36 -5.47 -18.06
N ILE A 62 4.92 -4.92 -16.99
CA ILE A 62 5.12 -3.48 -16.86
C ILE A 62 6.06 -2.97 -17.96
N LEU A 63 7.22 -3.59 -18.10
CA LEU A 63 8.26 -3.12 -19.00
C LEU A 63 7.88 -3.26 -20.47
N GLU A 64 7.11 -4.27 -20.83
CA GLU A 64 6.64 -4.48 -22.19
C GLU A 64 5.39 -3.64 -22.51
N ASN A 65 4.74 -3.07 -21.50
CA ASN A 65 3.51 -2.31 -21.66
C ASN A 65 3.59 -0.94 -20.98
N ARG A 66 4.75 -0.28 -21.12
CA ARG A 66 5.01 0.99 -20.42
C ARG A 66 3.92 2.05 -20.62
N ASN A 67 3.25 2.03 -21.76
CA ASN A 67 2.20 2.99 -22.07
C ASN A 67 0.79 2.40 -21.97
N ASN A 68 0.68 1.14 -21.57
CA ASN A 68 -0.61 0.43 -21.56
C ASN A 68 -0.87 -0.37 -20.29
N TYR A 69 0.10 -0.50 -19.37
CA TYR A 69 -0.12 -1.31 -18.18
C TYR A 69 -1.22 -0.69 -17.30
N VAL A 70 -1.94 -1.55 -16.59
CA VAL A 70 -2.99 -1.14 -15.64
C VAL A 70 -2.89 -1.99 -14.39
N PHE A 71 -2.93 -1.34 -13.23
CA PHE A 71 -2.99 -2.03 -11.95
C PHE A 71 -4.17 -1.55 -11.13
N SER A 72 -4.78 -2.49 -10.42
CA SER A 72 -5.74 -2.17 -9.36
C SER A 72 -5.02 -1.61 -8.15
N ALA A 73 -5.78 -1.03 -7.23
CA ALA A 73 -5.23 -0.43 -6.02
C ALA A 73 -4.55 -1.46 -5.13
N LEU A 74 -3.52 -1.03 -4.42
CA LEU A 74 -3.00 -1.76 -3.27
C LEU A 74 -3.91 -1.51 -2.08
N SER A 75 -3.93 -2.43 -1.13
CA SER A 75 -4.64 -2.26 0.13
C SER A 75 -3.63 -2.30 1.27
N ALA A 76 -3.66 -1.29 2.14
CA ALA A 76 -2.64 -1.13 3.17
C ALA A 76 -3.23 -0.66 4.48
N SER A 77 -2.63 -1.13 5.58
CA SER A 77 -2.98 -0.72 6.93
C SER A 77 -1.98 0.29 7.46
N ILE A 78 -2.45 1.18 8.34
CA ILE A 78 -1.62 2.15 9.04
C ILE A 78 -1.69 1.83 10.54
N ASP A 79 -0.54 1.47 11.12
CA ASP A 79 -0.39 1.35 12.56
C ASP A 79 0.38 2.57 13.06
N GLY A 80 -0.33 3.52 13.64
CA GLY A 80 0.23 4.78 14.10
C GLY A 80 -0.78 5.90 14.06
N GLU A 81 -0.30 7.11 14.28
CA GLU A 81 -1.16 8.29 14.30
C GLU A 81 -1.32 8.87 12.90
N PHE A 82 -2.55 9.17 12.56
CA PHE A 82 -2.88 9.84 11.32
C PHE A 82 -4.12 10.71 11.51
N SER A 83 -4.29 11.67 10.61
CA SER A 83 -5.47 12.54 10.60
C SER A 83 -5.83 12.89 9.17
N PHE A 84 -7.10 13.16 8.94
CA PHE A 84 -7.59 13.61 7.63
C PHE A 84 -8.08 15.04 7.75
N VAL A 85 -7.48 15.92 6.94
CA VAL A 85 -7.87 17.34 6.89
C VAL A 85 -8.66 17.56 5.61
N SER A 86 -9.97 17.71 5.76
CA SER A 86 -10.86 17.87 4.62
C SER A 86 -10.89 19.29 4.08
N ASN A 87 -11.17 19.43 2.80
CA ASN A 87 -11.47 20.72 2.18
C ASN A 87 -12.96 21.02 2.36
N ASP A 88 -13.27 22.10 3.07
CA ASP A 88 -14.66 22.57 3.24
C ASP A 88 -15.61 21.47 3.73
N ASN A 89 -15.16 20.64 4.67
CA ASN A 89 -15.91 19.53 5.23
C ASN A 89 -16.35 18.47 4.21
N ALA A 90 -15.67 18.42 3.07
CA ALA A 90 -15.91 17.40 2.05
C ALA A 90 -15.14 16.11 2.37
N ASP A 91 -15.39 15.07 1.59
CA ASP A 91 -14.65 13.82 1.69
C ASP A 91 -13.36 13.84 0.85
N ILE A 92 -12.94 15.01 0.43
CA ILE A 92 -11.70 15.23 -0.31
C ILE A 92 -10.80 16.09 0.57
N GLY A 93 -9.53 15.72 0.68
CA GLY A 93 -8.60 16.47 1.50
C GLY A 93 -7.22 15.86 1.51
N VAL A 94 -6.54 15.98 2.64
CA VAL A 94 -5.17 15.50 2.81
C VAL A 94 -5.11 14.55 4.01
N LEU A 95 -4.56 13.37 3.77
CA LEU A 95 -4.28 12.40 4.83
C LEU A 95 -2.86 12.66 5.33
N HIS A 96 -2.76 12.99 6.61
CA HIS A 96 -1.47 13.18 7.29
C HIS A 96 -1.17 11.93 8.11
N VAL A 97 -0.04 11.30 7.84
CA VAL A 97 0.36 10.08 8.55
C VAL A 97 1.73 10.31 9.17
N ASP A 98 1.81 10.12 10.49
CA ASP A 98 3.08 10.25 11.21
C ASP A 98 4.14 9.35 10.55
N MET A 99 5.34 9.86 10.33
CA MET A 99 6.43 9.12 9.69
C MET A 99 6.91 7.93 10.53
N ASP A 100 6.60 7.92 11.84
CA ASP A 100 6.90 6.78 12.70
C ASP A 100 5.86 5.66 12.57
N SER A 101 4.80 5.88 11.82
CA SER A 101 3.77 4.87 11.61
C SER A 101 4.30 3.70 10.77
N VAL A 102 3.73 2.53 11.02
CA VAL A 102 4.05 1.33 10.25
C VAL A 102 2.95 1.11 9.22
N PHE A 103 3.36 0.94 7.96
CA PHE A 103 2.44 0.60 6.88
C PHE A 103 2.61 -0.88 6.52
N LEU A 104 1.50 -1.58 6.34
CA LEU A 104 1.52 -2.99 5.96
C LEU A 104 0.61 -3.21 4.76
N ILE A 105 1.16 -3.78 3.69
CA ILE A 105 0.34 -4.15 2.53
C ILE A 105 -0.46 -5.41 2.87
N ASN A 106 -1.79 -5.34 2.71
CA ASN A 106 -2.67 -6.48 2.91
C ASN A 106 -2.97 -7.20 1.60
N ASP A 107 -2.98 -6.44 0.50
CA ASP A 107 -3.20 -6.98 -0.83
C ASP A 107 -2.31 -6.22 -1.81
N GLY A 108 -1.54 -6.96 -2.61
CA GLY A 108 -0.71 -6.39 -3.65
C GLY A 108 0.79 -6.51 -3.42
N GLN A 109 1.26 -7.41 -2.56
CA GLN A 109 2.70 -7.60 -2.32
C GLN A 109 3.45 -7.95 -3.60
N HIS A 110 2.87 -8.80 -4.45
CA HIS A 110 3.52 -9.18 -5.71
C HIS A 110 3.67 -7.97 -6.63
N ARG A 111 2.62 -7.14 -6.72
CA ARG A 111 2.67 -5.92 -7.54
C ARG A 111 3.71 -4.95 -7.02
N LYS A 112 3.77 -4.75 -5.71
CA LYS A 112 4.78 -3.88 -5.08
C LYS A 112 6.19 -4.35 -5.43
N ALA A 113 6.47 -5.65 -5.24
CA ALA A 113 7.80 -6.21 -5.51
C ALA A 113 8.16 -6.11 -7.00
N ALA A 114 7.20 -6.38 -7.89
CA ALA A 114 7.43 -6.29 -9.32
C ALA A 114 7.66 -4.85 -9.79
N ILE A 115 6.93 -3.90 -9.22
CA ILE A 115 7.10 -2.48 -9.51
C ILE A 115 8.50 -2.03 -9.08
N GLU A 116 8.95 -2.45 -7.90
CA GLU A 116 10.29 -2.11 -7.42
C GLU A 116 11.37 -2.68 -8.36
N ALA A 117 11.20 -3.93 -8.79
CA ALA A 117 12.12 -4.56 -9.72
C ALA A 117 12.14 -3.85 -11.08
N ALA A 118 10.97 -3.44 -11.56
CA ALA A 118 10.87 -2.70 -12.82
C ALA A 118 11.51 -1.32 -12.74
N MET A 119 11.40 -0.64 -11.60
CA MET A 119 12.02 0.66 -11.40
C MET A 119 13.55 0.60 -11.43
N GLN A 120 14.15 -0.54 -11.08
CA GLN A 120 15.58 -0.72 -11.18
C GLN A 120 16.06 -0.70 -12.64
N GLU A 121 15.20 -1.08 -13.56
CA GLU A 121 15.51 -1.05 -14.99
C GLU A 121 15.03 0.22 -15.68
N ASP A 122 13.98 0.85 -15.16
CA ASP A 122 13.42 2.08 -15.72
C ASP A 122 13.04 3.03 -14.57
N GLU A 123 13.95 3.91 -14.20
CA GLU A 123 13.73 4.86 -13.11
C GLU A 123 12.58 5.82 -13.36
N SER A 124 12.26 6.11 -14.62
CA SER A 124 11.16 7.01 -14.95
C SER A 124 9.83 6.50 -14.44
N LEU A 125 9.69 5.19 -14.24
CA LEU A 125 8.50 4.58 -13.69
C LEU A 125 8.16 5.13 -12.30
N GLY A 126 9.16 5.52 -11.53
CA GLY A 126 8.96 6.04 -10.17
C GLY A 126 8.11 7.30 -10.08
N LYS A 127 7.97 8.03 -11.17
CA LYS A 127 7.14 9.25 -11.24
C LYS A 127 5.66 8.94 -11.46
N GLU A 128 5.35 7.72 -11.89
CA GLU A 128 3.97 7.29 -12.04
C GLU A 128 3.39 6.91 -10.68
N THR A 129 2.10 6.70 -10.62
CA THR A 129 1.41 6.48 -9.35
C THR A 129 0.62 5.18 -9.36
N ILE A 130 0.31 4.72 -8.15
CA ILE A 130 -0.65 3.64 -7.96
C ILE A 130 -1.62 4.10 -6.87
N SER A 131 -2.89 3.74 -7.01
CA SER A 131 -3.85 4.01 -5.96
C SER A 131 -3.63 3.04 -4.80
N ILE A 132 -3.73 3.56 -3.57
CA ILE A 132 -3.62 2.76 -2.36
C ILE A 132 -4.83 3.06 -1.49
N VAL A 133 -5.49 1.99 -1.04
CA VAL A 133 -6.57 2.08 -0.06
C VAL A 133 -5.93 1.93 1.31
N PHE A 134 -6.03 2.98 2.12
CA PHE A 134 -5.47 3.01 3.47
C PHE A 134 -6.56 2.89 4.52
N PHE A 135 -6.31 2.12 5.56
CA PHE A 135 -7.19 2.09 6.73
C PHE A 135 -6.36 2.00 8.00
N GLY A 136 -6.88 2.58 9.09
CA GLY A 136 -6.22 2.55 10.39
C GLY A 136 -6.32 1.17 11.01
N ASP A 137 -5.23 0.70 11.63
CA ASP A 137 -5.16 -0.64 12.19
C ASP A 137 -4.11 -0.70 13.29
N ASN A 138 -4.42 -0.09 14.43
CA ASN A 138 -3.49 -0.07 15.56
C ASN A 138 -3.16 -1.49 16.00
N GLY A 139 -1.86 -1.78 16.06
CA GLY A 139 -1.35 -3.11 16.39
C GLY A 139 -1.51 -4.12 15.27
N LEU A 140 -1.98 -3.69 14.09
CA LEU A 140 -2.16 -4.55 12.92
C LEU A 140 -3.15 -5.70 13.13
N GLU A 141 -4.10 -5.53 14.07
CA GLU A 141 -5.10 -6.56 14.38
C GLU A 141 -6.03 -6.85 13.20
N ARG A 142 -6.50 -5.80 12.52
CA ARG A 142 -7.38 -5.96 11.37
C ARG A 142 -6.66 -6.65 10.22
N SER A 143 -5.39 -6.32 10.01
CA SER A 143 -4.57 -6.94 8.97
C SER A 143 -4.43 -8.43 9.22
N GLN A 144 -4.20 -8.82 10.47
CA GLN A 144 -4.09 -10.22 10.84
C GLN A 144 -5.39 -10.99 10.63
N GLN A 145 -6.53 -10.34 10.92
CA GLN A 145 -7.83 -10.93 10.68
C GLN A 145 -8.15 -11.07 9.19
N MET A 146 -7.68 -10.14 8.38
CA MET A 146 -7.97 -10.10 6.95
C MET A 146 -7.15 -11.11 6.13
N LEU A 147 -5.93 -11.44 6.59
CA LEU A 147 -5.01 -12.26 5.83
C LEU A 147 -5.61 -13.59 5.36
N PRO A 148 -6.26 -14.37 6.22
CA PRO A 148 -6.85 -15.65 5.77
C PRO A 148 -7.94 -15.46 4.70
N ILE A 149 -8.71 -14.39 4.80
CA ILE A 149 -9.77 -14.10 3.83
C ILE A 149 -9.17 -13.70 2.48
N LEU A 150 -8.17 -12.82 2.49
CA LEU A 150 -7.52 -12.36 1.26
C LEU A 150 -6.82 -13.50 0.54
N ILE A 151 -6.15 -14.38 1.28
CA ILE A 151 -5.46 -15.53 0.70
C ILE A 151 -6.47 -16.50 0.07
N SER A 152 -7.60 -16.72 0.72
CA SER A 152 -8.60 -17.66 0.22
C SER A 152 -9.32 -17.16 -1.05
N THR A 153 -9.32 -15.85 -1.30
CA THR A 153 -9.97 -15.25 -2.47
C THR A 153 -9.03 -15.11 -3.66
N LEU A 154 -7.75 -15.29 -3.43
CA LEU A 154 -6.75 -15.20 -4.48
C LEU A 154 -6.58 -16.53 -5.21
#